data_c88be400abc2c2582748b0614f8f5e43
#
_entry.id   c88be400abc2c2582748b0614f8f5e43
#
_cell.length_a   1.000
_cell.length_b   1.000
_cell.length_c   1.000
_cell.angle_alpha   90.00
_cell.angle_beta   90.00
_cell.angle_gamma   90.00
#
_symmetry.space_group_name_H-M   'P 1'
#
loop_
_entity.id
_entity.type
_entity.pdbx_description
1 polymer ?
#
loop_
_entity_poly.entity_id
_entity_poly.type
_entity_poly.pdbx_seq_one_letter_code
_entity_poly.pdbx_strand_id
1 'polypeptide(L)'
;LEWQADIHNRDGDIKYSTSRIFKFSTTAPIPQEYALHQNYPNPFNPTTTIRYDLPEDAQVYLVIYNILGQEVTTLISEKQPAGFHRIIWDSKNQFGKPVSPGIYFYLLKTNHFSDSKKLVLLK
;
A
#
# COMPACT_ATOMS: atom_id res chain seq x y z
N LEU A 1 -4.46 -30.18 29.84
CA LEU A 1 -4.64 -30.28 29.86
C LEU A 1 -4.54 -30.51 29.73
N GLU A 2 -4.69 -29.42 29.91
CA GLU A 2 -4.84 -29.22 29.85
C GLU A 2 -4.76 -29.21 29.65
N TRP A 3 -4.33 -29.16 30.08
CA TRP A 3 -4.58 -28.89 30.09
C TRP A 3 -4.78 -28.59 29.87
N GLN A 4 -5.11 -28.13 29.60
CA GLN A 4 -5.45 -27.67 29.56
C GLN A 4 -5.63 -27.44 29.32
N ALA A 5 -5.44 -27.33 29.60
CA ALA A 5 -5.79 -26.91 29.53
C ALA A 5 -6.11 -26.86 29.47
N ASP A 6 -5.81 -26.45 29.83
CA ASP A 6 -6.32 -26.23 29.92
C ASP A 6 -6.64 -26.22 29.82
N ILE A 7 -6.84 -26.05 30.13
CA ILE A 7 -7.28 -25.96 30.18
C ILE A 7 -7.63 -25.90 30.06
N HIS A 8 -7.04 -24.91 29.92
CA HIS A 8 -7.55 -24.77 29.98
C HIS A 8 -7.95 -24.73 29.83
N ASN A 9 -7.93 -24.85 30.38
CA ASN A 9 -8.40 -24.86 30.39
C ASN A 9 -8.84 -24.94 30.31
N ARG A 10 -8.92 -24.11 30.09
CA ARG A 10 -9.23 -24.10 30.11
C ARG A 10 -9.47 -23.97 29.72
N ASP A 11 -9.44 -24.08 30.43
CA ASP A 11 -9.55 -24.06 30.17
C ASP A 11 -9.49 -24.00 29.59
N GLY A 12 -9.36 -23.78 29.83
CA GLY A 12 -9.29 -23.70 29.90
C GLY A 12 -8.96 -23.71 29.24
N ASP A 13 -9.17 -23.25 28.94
CA ASP A 13 -8.79 -23.24 28.43
C ASP A 13 -8.40 -23.22 27.63
N ILE A 14 -8.37 -22.84 27.57
CA ILE A 14 -8.02 -22.95 27.16
C ILE A 14 -7.76 -23.01 26.51
N LYS A 15 -7.62 -22.45 26.47
CA LYS A 15 -7.40 -22.60 26.26
C LYS A 15 -7.06 -22.55 25.68
N TYR A 16 -6.87 -22.53 25.93
CA TYR A 16 -6.42 -22.66 25.53
C TYR A 16 -6.09 -22.57 24.83
N SER A 17 -5.78 -21.83 24.83
CA SER A 17 -5.66 -21.87 24.73
C SER A 17 -5.50 -21.95 24.10
N THR A 18 -5.07 -21.79 23.95
CA THR A 18 -4.96 -21.97 23.67
C THR A 18 -4.73 -22.10 23.05
N SER A 19 -4.36 -21.89 22.93
CA SER A 19 -4.15 -22.02 22.58
C SER A 19 -3.87 -22.18 22.08
N ARG A 20 -3.45 -21.99 22.04
CA ARG A 20 -3.04 -22.26 21.68
C ARG A 20 -2.79 -22.13 21.03
N ILE A 21 -2.57 -22.13 21.04
CA ILE A 21 -2.15 -22.09 20.30
C ILE A 21 -1.90 -21.88 19.75
N PHE A 22 -1.68 -21.95 20.22
CA PHE A 22 -1.32 -21.42 19.75
C PHE A 22 -1.63 -21.49 18.70
N LYS A 23 -2.01 -20.99 18.55
CA LYS A 23 -2.09 -20.96 17.15
C LYS A 23 -1.27 -19.84 16.55
N PHE A 24 -0.43 -20.22 15.73
CA PHE A 24 0.41 -19.26 15.14
C PHE A 24 -0.05 -18.92 13.72
N SER A 25 -0.19 -17.66 13.44
CA SER A 25 -0.65 -17.22 12.13
C SER A 25 0.46 -17.34 11.10
N THR A 26 0.09 -17.83 9.90
CA THR A 26 1.00 -17.88 8.78
C THR A 26 0.69 -16.80 7.74
N THR A 27 -0.30 -15.94 8.01
CA THR A 27 -0.60 -14.88 7.07
C THR A 27 0.45 -13.79 7.13
N ALA A 28 0.66 -13.12 6.01
CA ALA A 28 1.57 -12.01 5.95
C ALA A 28 1.08 -10.88 6.87
N PRO A 29 2.00 -10.12 7.48
CA PRO A 29 1.59 -8.98 8.29
C PRO A 29 0.88 -7.95 7.44
N ILE A 30 -0.03 -7.19 8.05
CA ILE A 30 -0.70 -6.08 7.38
C ILE A 30 -0.35 -4.79 8.11
N PRO A 31 -0.40 -3.66 7.40
CA PRO A 31 -0.15 -2.36 8.03
C PRO A 31 -1.17 -2.04 9.11
N GLN A 32 -0.75 -1.27 10.09
CA GLN A 32 -1.62 -0.80 11.15
C GLN A 32 -2.40 0.45 10.74
N GLU A 33 -1.93 1.14 9.71
CA GLU A 33 -2.54 2.38 9.26
C GLU A 33 -2.25 2.61 7.79
N TYR A 34 -3.02 3.53 7.19
CA TYR A 34 -2.75 3.95 5.82
C TYR A 34 -1.46 4.75 5.77
N ALA A 35 -0.71 4.58 4.69
CA ALA A 35 0.48 5.37 4.45
C ALA A 35 0.80 5.45 2.97
N LEU A 36 1.30 6.60 2.55
CA LEU A 36 1.86 6.78 1.22
C LEU A 36 3.31 7.12 1.39
N HIS A 37 4.19 6.35 0.78
CA HIS A 37 5.64 6.52 0.93
C HIS A 37 6.20 7.33 -0.21
N GLN A 38 7.35 7.97 0.05
CA GLN A 38 8.09 8.68 -0.98
C GLN A 38 8.56 7.66 -2.02
N ASN A 39 8.39 8.00 -3.29
CA ASN A 39 8.82 7.14 -4.38
C ASN A 39 10.34 6.95 -4.35
N TYR A 40 10.78 5.81 -4.84
CA TYR A 40 12.21 5.52 -4.90
C TYR A 40 12.54 4.81 -6.21
N PRO A 41 13.56 5.24 -6.91
CA PRO A 41 14.42 6.41 -6.65
C PRO A 41 13.69 7.73 -6.89
N ASN A 42 14.20 8.79 -6.27
CA ASN A 42 13.67 10.14 -6.45
C ASN A 42 14.82 11.13 -6.23
N PRO A 43 15.33 11.85 -7.24
CA PRO A 43 14.83 11.86 -8.63
C PRO A 43 15.01 10.51 -9.33
N PHE A 44 14.24 10.31 -10.40
CA PHE A 44 14.26 9.03 -11.10
C PHE A 44 14.38 9.21 -12.61
N ASN A 45 14.78 8.11 -13.30
CA ASN A 45 14.95 8.12 -14.75
C ASN A 45 15.03 6.68 -15.25
N PRO A 46 14.08 6.20 -16.00
CA PRO A 46 12.76 6.75 -16.25
C PRO A 46 11.70 6.11 -15.33
N THR A 47 12.09 5.19 -14.46
CA THR A 47 11.14 4.46 -13.62
C THR A 47 11.34 4.72 -12.15
N THR A 48 10.25 4.66 -11.40
CA THR A 48 10.28 4.79 -9.96
C THR A 48 9.22 3.88 -9.36
N THR A 49 9.43 3.49 -8.11
CA THR A 49 8.50 2.64 -7.38
C THR A 49 7.78 3.48 -6.34
N ILE A 50 6.46 3.38 -6.31
CA ILE A 50 5.62 4.03 -5.31
C ILE A 50 5.08 2.93 -4.41
N ARG A 51 5.26 3.10 -3.10
CA ARG A 51 4.76 2.14 -2.12
C ARG A 51 3.67 2.78 -1.28
N TYR A 52 2.68 1.99 -0.93
CA TYR A 52 1.59 2.46 -0.08
C TYR A 52 1.05 1.30 0.74
N ASP A 53 0.52 1.64 1.90
CA ASP A 53 0.06 0.68 2.89
C ASP A 53 -1.43 0.79 3.09
N LEU A 54 -2.12 -0.35 3.11
CA LEU A 54 -3.56 -0.42 3.34
C LEU A 54 -3.81 -1.28 4.58
N PRO A 55 -4.40 -0.72 5.66
CA PRO A 55 -4.72 -1.52 6.84
C PRO A 55 -5.98 -2.37 6.66
N GLU A 56 -6.73 -2.13 5.59
CA GLU A 56 -7.97 -2.81 5.31
C GLU A 56 -8.17 -2.86 3.80
N ASP A 57 -9.08 -3.71 3.35
CA ASP A 57 -9.44 -3.75 1.94
C ASP A 57 -10.05 -2.40 1.58
N ALA A 58 -9.68 -1.86 0.43
CA ALA A 58 -10.11 -0.53 0.06
C ALA A 58 -10.18 -0.34 -1.45
N GLN A 59 -11.06 0.56 -1.87
CA GLN A 59 -11.05 1.06 -3.24
C GLN A 59 -9.91 2.05 -3.31
N VAL A 60 -8.99 1.86 -4.24
CA VAL A 60 -7.76 2.63 -4.33
C VAL A 60 -7.70 3.39 -5.64
N TYR A 61 -7.36 4.67 -5.55
CA TYR A 61 -7.05 5.51 -6.71
C TYR A 61 -5.64 6.04 -6.50
N LEU A 62 -4.77 5.80 -7.46
CA LEU A 62 -3.43 6.35 -7.45
C LEU A 62 -3.21 7.02 -8.80
N VAL A 63 -3.07 8.33 -8.78
CA VAL A 63 -3.08 9.17 -9.97
C VAL A 63 -1.86 10.06 -9.99
N ILE A 64 -1.27 10.22 -11.17
CA ILE A 64 -0.13 11.12 -11.40
C ILE A 64 -0.65 12.42 -11.99
N TYR A 65 -0.19 13.55 -11.44
CA TYR A 65 -0.55 14.89 -11.90
C TYR A 65 0.71 15.67 -12.26
N ASN A 66 0.58 16.61 -13.20
CA ASN A 66 1.66 17.53 -13.48
C ASN A 66 1.55 18.77 -12.57
N ILE A 67 2.46 19.73 -12.73
CA ILE A 67 2.49 20.91 -11.85
C ILE A 67 1.29 21.82 -12.02
N LEU A 68 0.55 21.66 -13.12
CA LEU A 68 -0.69 22.43 -13.34
C LEU A 68 -1.90 21.74 -12.74
N GLY A 69 -1.71 20.58 -12.10
CA GLY A 69 -2.81 19.86 -11.53
C GLY A 69 -3.59 19.03 -12.54
N GLN A 70 -3.05 18.86 -13.75
CA GLN A 70 -3.70 18.07 -14.78
C GLN A 70 -3.31 16.61 -14.60
N GLU A 71 -4.28 15.71 -14.79
CA GLU A 71 -4.01 14.30 -14.68
C GLU A 71 -3.12 13.83 -15.82
N VAL A 72 -2.04 13.14 -15.48
CA VAL A 72 -1.12 12.55 -16.44
C VAL A 72 -1.54 11.12 -16.74
N THR A 73 -1.74 10.34 -15.70
CA THR A 73 -2.20 8.96 -15.83
C THR A 73 -2.74 8.46 -14.50
N THR A 74 -3.64 7.49 -14.59
CA THR A 74 -4.12 6.77 -13.42
C THR A 74 -3.40 5.44 -13.36
N LEU A 75 -2.63 5.23 -12.28
CA LEU A 75 -1.89 3.99 -12.13
C LEU A 75 -2.76 2.88 -11.55
N ILE A 76 -3.65 3.22 -10.62
CA ILE A 76 -4.52 2.24 -9.96
C ILE A 76 -5.91 2.84 -9.83
N SER A 77 -6.92 2.06 -10.15
CA SER A 77 -8.32 2.42 -9.96
C SER A 77 -9.09 1.13 -9.77
N GLU A 78 -8.92 0.51 -8.60
CA GLU A 78 -9.54 -0.77 -8.33
C GLU A 78 -9.55 -1.06 -6.84
N LYS A 79 -10.32 -2.06 -6.46
CA LYS A 79 -10.35 -2.52 -5.08
C LYS A 79 -9.11 -3.37 -4.82
N GLN A 80 -8.46 -3.13 -3.70
CA GLN A 80 -7.26 -3.88 -3.33
C GLN A 80 -7.35 -4.35 -1.88
N PRO A 81 -6.73 -5.51 -1.59
CA PRO A 81 -6.75 -6.05 -0.24
C PRO A 81 -5.81 -5.31 0.69
N ALA A 82 -6.05 -5.45 1.99
CA ALA A 82 -5.12 -4.95 3.00
C ALA A 82 -3.72 -5.51 2.73
N GLY A 83 -2.70 -4.70 2.95
CA GLY A 83 -1.34 -5.14 2.74
C GLY A 83 -0.40 -4.01 2.38
N PHE A 84 0.86 -4.39 2.18
CA PHE A 84 1.89 -3.48 1.70
C PHE A 84 1.95 -3.61 0.19
N HIS A 85 1.68 -2.51 -0.50
CA HIS A 85 1.60 -2.50 -1.96
C HIS A 85 2.69 -1.66 -2.59
N ARG A 86 2.97 -1.95 -3.85
CA ARG A 86 3.89 -1.13 -4.62
C ARG A 86 3.50 -1.18 -6.09
N ILE A 87 3.82 -0.12 -6.81
CA ILE A 87 3.59 -0.05 -8.24
C ILE A 87 4.71 0.77 -8.87
N ILE A 88 5.04 0.43 -10.09
CA ILE A 88 6.09 1.12 -10.82
C ILE A 88 5.46 2.08 -11.82
N TRP A 89 5.98 3.32 -11.86
CA TRP A 89 5.61 4.26 -12.91
C TRP A 89 6.80 4.41 -13.85
N ASP A 90 6.52 4.29 -15.13
CA ASP A 90 7.54 4.29 -16.18
C ASP A 90 7.62 5.62 -16.94
N SER A 91 7.10 6.69 -16.35
CA SER A 91 7.13 8.04 -16.93
C SER A 91 6.30 8.20 -18.19
N LYS A 92 5.28 7.38 -18.35
CA LYS A 92 4.38 7.47 -19.50
C LYS A 92 3.01 7.97 -19.07
N ASN A 93 2.37 8.71 -19.99
CA ASN A 93 1.02 9.18 -19.76
C ASN A 93 0.02 8.06 -20.09
N GLN A 94 -1.28 8.39 -19.99
CA GLN A 94 -2.34 7.40 -20.20
C GLN A 94 -2.40 6.87 -21.63
N PHE A 95 -1.70 7.53 -22.56
CA PHE A 95 -1.63 7.10 -23.96
C PHE A 95 -0.35 6.31 -24.26
N GLY A 96 0.43 6.02 -23.22
CA GLY A 96 1.66 5.25 -23.38
C GLY A 96 2.83 6.06 -23.90
N LYS A 97 2.73 7.39 -23.86
CA LYS A 97 3.80 8.25 -24.37
C LYS A 97 4.63 8.80 -23.22
N PRO A 98 5.97 8.90 -23.41
CA PRO A 98 6.82 9.48 -22.38
C PRO A 98 6.43 10.91 -22.08
N VAL A 99 6.53 11.30 -20.81
CA VAL A 99 6.27 12.68 -20.43
C VAL A 99 7.59 13.42 -20.24
N SER A 100 7.48 14.75 -20.21
CA SER A 100 8.67 15.62 -20.09
C SER A 100 9.31 15.49 -18.72
N PRO A 101 10.63 15.67 -18.63
CA PRO A 101 11.29 15.75 -17.33
C PRO A 101 10.73 16.90 -16.52
N GLY A 102 10.72 16.76 -15.22
CA GLY A 102 10.24 17.81 -14.35
C GLY A 102 9.58 17.27 -13.11
N ILE A 103 8.76 18.13 -12.49
CA ILE A 103 8.12 17.83 -11.23
C ILE A 103 6.70 17.31 -11.50
N TYR A 104 6.37 16.22 -10.81
CA TYR A 104 5.03 15.63 -10.85
C TYR A 104 4.59 15.36 -9.43
N PHE A 105 3.31 15.06 -9.27
CA PHE A 105 2.72 14.71 -7.98
C PHE A 105 1.95 13.42 -8.15
N TYR A 106 1.93 12.62 -7.10
CA TYR A 106 1.05 11.46 -7.09
C TYR A 106 0.14 11.53 -5.88
N LEU A 107 -1.11 11.18 -6.10
CA LEU A 107 -2.15 11.22 -5.08
C LEU A 107 -2.69 9.83 -4.88
N LEU A 108 -2.69 9.39 -3.63
CA LEU A 108 -3.34 8.15 -3.22
C LEU A 108 -4.64 8.51 -2.51
N LYS A 109 -5.73 7.91 -2.96
CA LYS A 109 -7.04 8.18 -2.35
C LYS A 109 -7.79 6.89 -2.12
N THR A 110 -8.38 6.75 -0.93
CA THR A 110 -9.28 5.67 -0.58
C THR A 110 -10.51 6.29 0.09
N ASN A 111 -11.42 5.43 0.57
CA ASN A 111 -12.60 5.93 1.28
C ASN A 111 -12.25 6.67 2.58
N HIS A 112 -11.12 6.33 3.18
CA HIS A 112 -10.77 6.84 4.51
C HIS A 112 -9.42 7.53 4.56
N PHE A 113 -8.75 7.70 3.42
CA PHE A 113 -7.40 8.23 3.42
C PHE A 113 -7.12 8.95 2.12
N SER A 114 -6.33 10.01 2.21
CA SER A 114 -5.88 10.75 1.04
C SER A 114 -4.54 11.39 1.37
N ASP A 115 -3.56 11.21 0.50
CA ASP A 115 -2.25 11.82 0.69
C ASP A 115 -1.58 11.98 -0.68
N SER A 116 -0.68 12.94 -0.77
CA SER A 116 0.03 13.19 -2.02
C SER A 116 1.49 13.49 -1.73
N LYS A 117 2.33 13.23 -2.74
CA LYS A 117 3.76 13.48 -2.64
C LYS A 117 4.29 13.94 -3.99
N LYS A 118 5.45 14.58 -3.93
CA LYS A 118 6.12 15.12 -5.09
C LYS A 118 7.16 14.11 -5.58
N LEU A 119 7.31 14.02 -6.90
CA LEU A 119 8.37 13.23 -7.52
C LEU A 119 9.03 14.04 -8.63
N VAL A 120 10.30 13.73 -8.89
CA VAL A 120 11.09 14.46 -9.85
C VAL A 120 11.62 13.51 -10.91
N LEU A 121 11.23 13.73 -12.17
CA LEU A 121 11.69 12.94 -13.30
C LEU A 121 12.88 13.64 -13.94
N LEU A 122 13.98 12.94 -14.01
CA LEU A 122 15.15 13.40 -14.72
C LEU A 122 15.14 12.88 -16.15
N LYS A 123 15.86 13.54 -16.98
CA LYS A 123 15.95 13.11 -18.35
C LYS A 123 16.94 11.97 -18.51
#